data_cca1933519ed8b7d1dcd4ccc279c26aa
#
_entry.id   cca1933519ed8b7d1dcd4ccc279c26aa
#
_cell.length_a   1.000
_cell.length_b   1.000
_cell.length_c   1.000
_cell.angle_alpha   90.00
_cell.angle_beta   90.00
_cell.angle_gamma   90.00
#
_symmetry.space_group_name_H-M   'P 1'
#
loop_
_entity.id
_entity.type
_entity.pdbx_description
1 polymer ?
#
loop_
_entity_poly.entity_id
_entity_poly.type
_entity_poly.pdbx_seq_one_letter_code
_entity_poly.pdbx_strand_id
1 'polypeptide(L)'
;IHTGVRVFGIIPKKNGFQISFSKDGKKGMISGEAVILAAGSKAAAKLGSDGSGYDLAKMLGHKLVPVVPALVQLRCREKLYRQVAGVRTHGKVTVFIDGTETASDIGELQLTDYGISGIPVFQISRYAARGLYEKKEVFAELDFMPDFGDVEFLQMLKERKIRLDGLVMEQYFNGLFHKKLAGALLKRIGISGTMPVHDLGEENLERLCRICKHFRTY
;
A
#
# COMPACT_ATOMS: atom_id res chain seq x y z
N ILE A 1 -5.60 25.12 -31.15
CA ILE A 1 -4.88 24.00 -30.52
C ILE A 1 -3.74 23.60 -31.44
N HIS A 2 -2.53 23.47 -30.88
CA HIS A 2 -1.36 22.98 -31.60
C HIS A 2 -0.98 21.61 -31.03
N THR A 3 -1.02 20.58 -31.86
CA THR A 3 -0.61 19.21 -31.52
C THR A 3 0.78 18.90 -32.05
N GLY A 4 1.45 17.88 -31.49
CA GLY A 4 2.82 17.52 -31.87
C GLY A 4 3.88 18.57 -31.50
N VAL A 5 3.56 19.40 -30.48
CA VAL A 5 4.46 20.47 -30.00
C VAL A 5 5.04 20.09 -28.66
N ARG A 6 6.37 20.14 -28.53
CA ARG A 6 7.08 19.95 -27.26
C ARG A 6 7.63 21.29 -26.77
N VAL A 7 7.14 21.75 -25.64
CA VAL A 7 7.69 22.94 -24.95
C VAL A 7 8.91 22.50 -24.15
N PHE A 8 10.02 23.26 -24.28
CA PHE A 8 11.27 22.98 -23.58
C PHE A 8 11.85 24.19 -22.82
N GLY A 9 11.19 25.35 -22.89
CA GLY A 9 11.62 26.52 -22.12
C GLY A 9 10.50 27.54 -21.94
N ILE A 10 10.48 28.17 -20.77
CA ILE A 10 9.61 29.32 -20.43
C ILE A 10 10.48 30.37 -19.76
N ILE A 11 10.48 31.58 -20.28
CA ILE A 11 11.29 32.70 -19.76
C ILE A 11 10.36 33.85 -19.44
N PRO A 12 10.36 34.37 -18.20
CA PRO A 12 9.64 35.57 -17.84
C PRO A 12 10.17 36.78 -18.63
N LYS A 13 9.28 37.65 -19.05
CA LYS A 13 9.56 38.94 -19.69
C LYS A 13 8.82 40.05 -18.95
N LYS A 14 9.14 41.32 -19.23
CA LYS A 14 8.51 42.47 -18.59
C LYS A 14 6.97 42.43 -18.63
N ASN A 15 6.40 41.96 -19.76
CA ASN A 15 4.96 41.93 -19.98
C ASN A 15 4.50 40.51 -20.37
N GLY A 16 4.82 39.49 -19.57
CA GLY A 16 4.41 38.13 -19.83
C GLY A 16 5.55 37.13 -19.93
N PHE A 17 5.42 36.15 -20.84
CA PHE A 17 6.34 35.02 -20.97
C PHE A 17 6.70 34.76 -22.41
N GLN A 18 7.92 34.29 -22.63
CA GLN A 18 8.38 33.73 -23.90
C GLN A 18 8.47 32.21 -23.76
N ILE A 19 7.77 31.46 -24.61
CA ILE A 19 7.68 30.01 -24.59
C ILE A 19 8.44 29.48 -25.82
N SER A 20 9.46 28.65 -25.55
CA SER A 20 10.25 27.96 -26.56
C SER A 20 9.71 26.54 -26.77
N PHE A 21 9.52 26.16 -28.03
CA PHE A 21 8.98 24.86 -28.37
C PHE A 21 9.66 24.26 -29.62
N SER A 22 9.46 22.96 -29.81
CA SER A 22 9.79 22.29 -31.09
C SER A 22 8.55 21.62 -31.67
N LYS A 23 8.43 21.65 -32.99
CA LYS A 23 7.43 20.94 -33.78
C LYS A 23 8.11 20.38 -35.01
N ASP A 24 7.96 19.08 -35.28
CA ASP A 24 8.55 18.38 -36.44
C ASP A 24 10.06 18.67 -36.58
N GLY A 25 10.80 18.69 -35.46
CA GLY A 25 12.23 18.98 -35.42
C GLY A 25 12.61 20.47 -35.56
N LYS A 26 11.67 21.33 -35.86
CA LYS A 26 11.89 22.80 -35.98
C LYS A 26 11.61 23.49 -34.63
N LYS A 27 12.53 24.36 -34.23
CA LYS A 27 12.37 25.18 -33.03
C LYS A 27 11.56 26.45 -33.34
N GLY A 28 10.71 26.84 -32.43
CA GLY A 28 9.91 28.06 -32.50
C GLY A 28 9.77 28.72 -31.14
N MET A 29 9.27 29.95 -31.15
CA MET A 29 8.98 30.74 -29.95
C MET A 29 7.64 31.44 -30.11
N ILE A 30 6.88 31.52 -29.01
CA ILE A 30 5.67 32.34 -28.92
C ILE A 30 5.72 33.16 -27.64
N SER A 31 4.98 34.26 -27.60
CA SER A 31 4.81 35.08 -26.40
C SER A 31 3.37 35.01 -25.91
N GLY A 32 3.19 35.08 -24.62
CA GLY A 32 1.89 35.13 -23.95
C GLY A 32 1.95 35.99 -22.70
N GLU A 33 0.87 36.64 -22.35
CA GLU A 33 0.76 37.44 -21.12
C GLU A 33 0.75 36.57 -19.87
N ALA A 34 0.19 35.35 -19.97
CA ALA A 34 0.11 34.36 -18.92
C ALA A 34 0.37 32.96 -19.46
N VAL A 35 0.84 32.05 -18.60
CA VAL A 35 1.06 30.63 -18.92
C VAL A 35 0.38 29.76 -17.88
N ILE A 36 -0.42 28.81 -18.34
CA ILE A 36 -0.96 27.72 -17.53
C ILE A 36 -0.15 26.47 -17.82
N LEU A 37 0.64 26.02 -16.84
CA LEU A 37 1.43 24.79 -16.95
C LEU A 37 0.60 23.59 -16.52
N ALA A 38 0.01 22.88 -17.46
CA ALA A 38 -0.88 21.73 -17.25
C ALA A 38 -0.31 20.44 -17.85
N ALA A 39 1.02 20.24 -17.75
CA ALA A 39 1.74 19.14 -18.40
C ALA A 39 1.61 17.78 -17.69
N GLY A 40 0.86 17.71 -16.60
CA GLY A 40 0.68 16.48 -15.81
C GLY A 40 1.91 16.08 -14.99
N SER A 41 1.83 14.89 -14.40
CA SER A 41 2.86 14.34 -13.51
C SER A 41 3.43 13.02 -14.07
N LYS A 42 4.38 12.41 -13.35
CA LYS A 42 4.94 11.08 -13.68
C LYS A 42 4.00 9.90 -13.32
N ALA A 43 2.84 10.16 -12.74
CA ALA A 43 1.96 9.10 -12.22
C ALA A 43 1.44 8.15 -13.32
N ALA A 44 1.26 8.64 -14.54
CA ALA A 44 0.75 7.85 -15.65
C ALA A 44 1.49 8.16 -16.97
N ALA A 45 2.79 7.94 -16.98
CA ALA A 45 3.66 8.27 -18.12
C ALA A 45 3.19 7.65 -19.45
N LYS A 46 2.53 6.49 -19.42
CA LYS A 46 1.93 5.85 -20.60
C LYS A 46 0.81 6.67 -21.24
N LEU A 47 0.20 7.58 -20.49
CA LEU A 47 -0.84 8.50 -20.98
C LEU A 47 -0.27 9.82 -21.53
N GLY A 48 1.06 9.95 -21.61
CA GLY A 48 1.74 11.08 -22.25
C GLY A 48 2.35 12.09 -21.25
N SER A 49 2.13 11.99 -19.95
CA SER A 49 2.73 12.88 -18.96
C SER A 49 4.02 12.28 -18.38
N ASP A 50 5.15 12.79 -18.84
CA ASP A 50 6.49 12.29 -18.50
C ASP A 50 7.18 13.06 -17.34
N GLY A 51 6.51 14.10 -16.82
CA GLY A 51 7.05 14.98 -15.78
C GLY A 51 7.93 16.11 -16.33
N SER A 52 7.98 16.34 -17.65
CA SER A 52 8.72 17.46 -18.26
C SER A 52 8.26 18.82 -17.74
N GLY A 53 7.00 18.96 -17.32
CA GLY A 53 6.48 20.17 -16.68
C GLY A 53 7.20 20.56 -15.40
N TYR A 54 7.80 19.59 -14.68
CA TYR A 54 8.56 19.89 -13.44
C TYR A 54 9.81 20.73 -13.75
N ASP A 55 10.48 20.46 -14.86
CA ASP A 55 11.68 21.23 -15.24
C ASP A 55 11.31 22.62 -15.72
N LEU A 56 10.19 22.78 -16.41
CA LEU A 56 9.64 24.10 -16.79
C LEU A 56 9.28 24.93 -15.53
N ALA A 57 8.67 24.30 -14.52
CA ALA A 57 8.37 24.96 -13.27
C ALA A 57 9.65 25.41 -12.51
N LYS A 58 10.70 24.57 -12.50
CA LYS A 58 11.99 24.93 -11.92
C LYS A 58 12.64 26.11 -12.62
N MET A 59 12.54 26.23 -13.95
CA MET A 59 13.05 27.36 -14.72
C MET A 59 12.39 28.68 -14.29
N LEU A 60 11.18 28.62 -13.73
CA LEU A 60 10.42 29.75 -13.21
C LEU A 60 10.66 30.00 -11.72
N GLY A 61 11.64 29.32 -11.10
CA GLY A 61 12.02 29.52 -9.69
C GLY A 61 11.25 28.66 -8.69
N HIS A 62 10.38 27.76 -9.13
CA HIS A 62 9.66 26.85 -8.22
C HIS A 62 10.58 25.76 -7.69
N LYS A 63 10.41 25.41 -6.40
CA LYS A 63 11.05 24.24 -5.79
C LYS A 63 10.16 23.01 -6.00
N LEU A 64 10.76 21.93 -6.43
CA LEU A 64 10.07 20.66 -6.56
C LEU A 64 10.14 19.88 -5.25
N VAL A 65 9.00 19.65 -4.61
CA VAL A 65 8.87 18.66 -3.55
C VAL A 65 9.05 17.28 -4.17
N PRO A 66 9.84 16.36 -3.57
CA PRO A 66 10.04 15.03 -4.11
C PRO A 66 8.74 14.33 -4.43
N VAL A 67 8.60 13.88 -5.67
CA VAL A 67 7.42 13.15 -6.13
C VAL A 67 7.61 11.68 -5.81
N VAL A 68 6.75 11.15 -4.95
CA VAL A 68 6.71 9.74 -4.55
C VAL A 68 5.38 9.11 -4.94
N PRO A 69 5.31 7.78 -5.09
CA PRO A 69 4.05 7.09 -5.32
C PRO A 69 3.01 7.40 -4.24
N ALA A 70 1.74 7.50 -4.64
CA ALA A 70 0.59 7.64 -3.77
C ALA A 70 -0.60 6.92 -4.39
N LEU A 71 -1.53 6.45 -3.55
CA LEU A 71 -2.69 5.65 -3.96
C LEU A 71 -2.27 4.39 -4.75
N VAL A 72 -1.27 3.69 -4.20
CA VAL A 72 -0.70 2.49 -4.81
C VAL A 72 -0.75 1.31 -3.85
N GLN A 73 -0.71 0.09 -4.42
CA GLN A 73 -0.47 -1.12 -3.65
C GLN A 73 0.93 -1.13 -3.05
N LEU A 74 1.11 -1.92 -1.98
CA LEU A 74 2.40 -2.13 -1.33
C LEU A 74 2.91 -3.54 -1.65
N ARG A 75 4.16 -3.62 -2.09
CA ARG A 75 4.87 -4.89 -2.29
C ARG A 75 5.49 -5.31 -0.97
N CYS A 76 5.34 -6.60 -0.64
CA CYS A 76 5.84 -7.18 0.60
C CYS A 76 6.84 -8.30 0.30
N ARG A 77 7.75 -8.55 1.22
CA ARG A 77 8.85 -9.53 1.04
C ARG A 77 8.43 -10.97 1.31
N GLU A 78 7.36 -11.17 2.08
CA GLU A 78 6.96 -12.48 2.57
C GLU A 78 6.42 -13.37 1.44
N LYS A 79 6.97 -14.58 1.34
CA LYS A 79 6.54 -15.60 0.36
C LYS A 79 5.09 -16.07 0.56
N LEU A 80 4.53 -15.85 1.74
CA LEU A 80 3.16 -16.17 2.11
C LEU A 80 2.13 -15.56 1.14
N TYR A 81 2.37 -14.38 0.61
CA TYR A 81 1.44 -13.66 -0.26
C TYR A 81 1.03 -14.45 -1.50
N ARG A 82 1.93 -15.28 -2.06
CA ARG A 82 1.59 -16.18 -3.18
C ARG A 82 0.52 -17.21 -2.81
N GLN A 83 0.43 -17.62 -1.54
CA GLN A 83 -0.53 -18.61 -1.05
C GLN A 83 -1.91 -17.99 -0.82
N VAL A 84 -1.96 -16.71 -0.50
CA VAL A 84 -3.19 -15.97 -0.20
C VAL A 84 -3.66 -15.05 -1.34
N ALA A 85 -3.02 -15.14 -2.50
CA ALA A 85 -3.37 -14.32 -3.65
C ALA A 85 -4.86 -14.44 -4.01
N GLY A 86 -5.49 -13.27 -4.20
CA GLY A 86 -6.91 -13.13 -4.52
C GLY A 86 -7.85 -13.12 -3.31
N VAL A 87 -7.34 -13.30 -2.09
CA VAL A 87 -8.15 -13.19 -0.87
C VAL A 87 -8.48 -11.73 -0.59
N ARG A 88 -9.74 -11.47 -0.28
CA ARG A 88 -10.23 -10.22 0.28
C ARG A 88 -10.70 -10.46 1.71
N THR A 89 -10.38 -9.56 2.60
CA THR A 89 -10.76 -9.66 4.01
C THR A 89 -10.93 -8.27 4.60
N HIS A 90 -11.88 -8.12 5.51
CA HIS A 90 -11.94 -6.93 6.36
C HIS A 90 -10.70 -6.90 7.25
N GLY A 91 -10.13 -5.73 7.46
CA GLY A 91 -8.94 -5.59 8.29
C GLY A 91 -8.49 -4.14 8.44
N LYS A 92 -7.59 -3.93 9.41
CA LYS A 92 -6.86 -2.69 9.59
C LYS A 92 -5.44 -2.88 9.03
N VAL A 93 -4.94 -1.86 8.36
CA VAL A 93 -3.53 -1.78 7.98
C VAL A 93 -2.93 -0.55 8.64
N THR A 94 -1.77 -0.74 9.27
CA THR A 94 -1.01 0.32 9.96
C THR A 94 0.40 0.37 9.39
N VAL A 95 0.87 1.55 8.97
CA VAL A 95 2.24 1.78 8.54
C VAL A 95 3.06 2.31 9.70
N PHE A 96 4.21 1.68 9.91
CA PHE A 96 5.23 2.10 10.87
C PHE A 96 6.46 2.62 10.13
N ILE A 97 7.02 3.72 10.62
CA ILE A 97 8.28 4.31 10.12
C ILE A 97 9.22 4.47 11.31
N ASP A 98 10.39 3.85 11.24
CA ASP A 98 11.38 3.81 12.33
C ASP A 98 10.74 3.38 13.67
N GLY A 99 9.85 2.37 13.62
CA GLY A 99 9.14 1.82 14.77
C GLY A 99 7.97 2.66 15.28
N THR A 100 7.69 3.82 14.69
CA THR A 100 6.58 4.70 15.09
C THR A 100 5.36 4.51 14.18
N GLU A 101 4.18 4.29 14.77
CA GLU A 101 2.91 4.29 14.03
C GLU A 101 2.72 5.65 13.35
N THR A 102 2.56 5.64 12.03
CA THR A 102 2.50 6.86 11.23
C THR A 102 1.12 7.08 10.61
N ALA A 103 0.49 6.02 10.14
CA ALA A 103 -0.85 6.08 9.55
C ALA A 103 -1.52 4.72 9.60
N SER A 104 -2.82 4.71 9.77
CA SER A 104 -3.63 3.50 9.69
C SER A 104 -4.97 3.77 9.00
N ASP A 105 -5.56 2.71 8.43
CA ASP A 105 -6.91 2.75 7.87
C ASP A 105 -7.54 1.36 7.95
N ILE A 106 -8.88 1.31 7.96
CA ILE A 106 -9.69 0.09 8.11
C ILE A 106 -10.61 -0.07 6.92
N GLY A 107 -10.74 -1.30 6.42
CA GLY A 107 -11.65 -1.64 5.35
C GLY A 107 -11.31 -2.96 4.68
N GLU A 108 -11.75 -3.15 3.43
CA GLU A 108 -11.42 -4.35 2.67
C GLU A 108 -9.96 -4.33 2.20
N LEU A 109 -9.16 -5.21 2.78
CA LEU A 109 -7.79 -5.52 2.34
C LEU A 109 -7.84 -6.57 1.23
N GLN A 110 -7.07 -6.35 0.18
CA GLN A 110 -6.86 -7.34 -0.88
C GLN A 110 -5.44 -7.88 -0.80
N LEU A 111 -5.33 -9.18 -0.56
CA LEU A 111 -4.05 -9.89 -0.57
C LEU A 111 -3.74 -10.34 -2.00
N THR A 112 -2.58 -9.95 -2.50
CA THR A 112 -2.12 -10.25 -3.86
C THR A 112 -0.93 -11.20 -3.81
N ASP A 113 -0.41 -11.65 -4.93
CA ASP A 113 0.78 -12.51 -4.98
C ASP A 113 2.09 -11.76 -4.64
N TYR A 114 2.07 -10.44 -4.66
CA TYR A 114 3.21 -9.56 -4.38
C TYR A 114 3.09 -8.74 -3.08
N GLY A 115 1.96 -8.80 -2.37
CA GLY A 115 1.74 -8.01 -1.15
C GLY A 115 0.30 -7.63 -0.91
N ILE A 116 0.06 -6.39 -0.51
CA ILE A 116 -1.23 -5.89 -0.07
C ILE A 116 -1.76 -4.75 -0.96
N SER A 117 -3.08 -4.72 -1.11
CA SER A 117 -3.84 -3.76 -1.90
C SER A 117 -5.19 -3.50 -1.23
N GLY A 118 -6.04 -2.72 -1.85
CA GLY A 118 -7.34 -2.31 -1.32
C GLY A 118 -7.35 -0.84 -0.92
N ILE A 119 -8.53 -0.29 -0.71
CA ILE A 119 -8.70 1.14 -0.41
C ILE A 119 -7.88 1.58 0.82
N PRO A 120 -7.90 0.85 1.95
CA PRO A 120 -7.10 1.23 3.12
C PRO A 120 -5.61 1.32 2.81
N VAL A 121 -5.09 0.36 2.02
CA VAL A 121 -3.69 0.35 1.62
C VAL A 121 -3.35 1.54 0.74
N PHE A 122 -4.23 1.90 -0.20
CA PHE A 122 -4.03 3.08 -1.05
C PHE A 122 -3.96 4.36 -0.23
N GLN A 123 -4.82 4.53 0.76
CA GLN A 123 -4.86 5.73 1.61
C GLN A 123 -3.56 5.95 2.39
N ILE A 124 -2.98 4.88 2.92
CA ILE A 124 -1.76 4.97 3.73
C ILE A 124 -0.47 4.87 2.90
N SER A 125 -0.54 4.42 1.64
CA SER A 125 0.63 4.12 0.80
C SER A 125 1.60 5.29 0.64
N ARG A 126 1.10 6.54 0.65
CA ARG A 126 1.92 7.76 0.56
C ARG A 126 2.92 7.89 1.72
N TYR A 127 2.56 7.44 2.91
CA TYR A 127 3.43 7.47 4.08
C TYR A 127 4.55 6.45 3.95
N ALA A 128 4.21 5.22 3.54
CA ALA A 128 5.20 4.19 3.25
C ALA A 128 6.17 4.63 2.14
N ALA A 129 5.64 5.16 1.03
CA ALA A 129 6.47 5.67 -0.07
C ALA A 129 7.40 6.81 0.37
N ARG A 130 6.93 7.70 1.24
CA ARG A 130 7.74 8.79 1.80
C ARG A 130 8.84 8.26 2.71
N GLY A 131 8.53 7.36 3.64
CA GLY A 131 9.51 6.72 4.52
C GLY A 131 10.62 6.00 3.73
N LEU A 132 10.23 5.20 2.73
CA LEU A 132 11.17 4.51 1.85
C LEU A 132 12.04 5.47 1.03
N TYR A 133 11.47 6.57 0.54
CA TYR A 133 12.24 7.62 -0.15
C TYR A 133 13.29 8.26 0.78
N GLU A 134 12.94 8.45 2.03
CA GLU A 134 13.83 8.99 3.08
C GLU A 134 14.78 7.92 3.65
N LYS A 135 14.78 6.69 3.09
CA LYS A 135 15.62 5.55 3.50
C LYS A 135 15.41 5.12 4.95
N LYS A 136 14.22 5.31 5.48
CA LYS A 136 13.81 4.85 6.80
C LYS A 136 13.39 3.39 6.78
N GLU A 137 13.37 2.77 7.95
CA GLU A 137 12.75 1.47 8.12
C GLU A 137 11.23 1.61 8.01
N VAL A 138 10.62 0.86 7.09
CA VAL A 138 9.17 0.89 6.87
C VAL A 138 8.62 -0.53 6.89
N PHE A 139 7.62 -0.76 7.72
CA PHE A 139 6.82 -1.99 7.68
C PHE A 139 5.34 -1.68 7.85
N ALA A 140 4.50 -2.61 7.45
CA ALA A 140 3.08 -2.56 7.72
C ALA A 140 2.69 -3.67 8.72
N GLU A 141 1.71 -3.38 9.55
CA GLU A 141 1.05 -4.35 10.42
C GLU A 141 -0.40 -4.49 9.99
N LEU A 142 -0.85 -5.73 9.81
CA LEU A 142 -2.22 -6.07 9.44
C LEU A 142 -2.93 -6.66 10.65
N ASP A 143 -4.11 -6.12 10.94
CA ASP A 143 -5.07 -6.70 11.88
C ASP A 143 -6.26 -7.22 11.08
N PHE A 144 -6.44 -8.54 11.08
CA PHE A 144 -7.54 -9.21 10.37
C PHE A 144 -8.83 -9.30 11.18
N MET A 145 -8.83 -8.79 12.42
CA MET A 145 -9.99 -8.77 13.32
C MET A 145 -10.09 -7.41 14.05
N PRO A 146 -10.17 -6.28 13.29
CA PRO A 146 -10.08 -4.94 13.87
C PRO A 146 -11.24 -4.57 14.81
N ASP A 147 -12.37 -5.28 14.71
CA ASP A 147 -13.56 -5.04 15.53
C ASP A 147 -13.43 -5.61 16.96
N PHE A 148 -12.38 -6.38 17.24
CA PHE A 148 -12.09 -6.97 18.53
C PHE A 148 -10.80 -6.42 19.12
N GLY A 149 -10.79 -6.15 20.42
CA GLY A 149 -9.56 -5.97 21.18
C GLY A 149 -8.76 -7.27 21.31
N ASP A 150 -7.46 -7.19 21.61
CA ASP A 150 -6.60 -8.39 21.73
C ASP A 150 -7.11 -9.38 22.78
N VAL A 151 -7.51 -8.88 23.95
CA VAL A 151 -8.04 -9.71 25.04
C VAL A 151 -9.35 -10.37 24.66
N GLU A 152 -10.25 -9.61 24.04
CA GLU A 152 -11.55 -10.10 23.58
C GLU A 152 -11.39 -11.16 22.48
N PHE A 153 -10.51 -10.91 21.51
CA PHE A 153 -10.24 -11.88 20.46
C PHE A 153 -9.60 -13.16 21.00
N LEU A 154 -8.64 -13.06 21.93
CA LEU A 154 -8.05 -14.22 22.57
C LEU A 154 -9.10 -15.03 23.35
N GLN A 155 -10.00 -14.37 24.06
CA GLN A 155 -11.09 -15.04 24.78
C GLN A 155 -12.02 -15.76 23.80
N MET A 156 -12.38 -15.14 22.70
CA MET A 156 -13.18 -15.76 21.64
C MET A 156 -12.48 -16.99 21.03
N LEU A 157 -11.16 -16.95 20.85
CA LEU A 157 -10.40 -18.11 20.41
C LEU A 157 -10.42 -19.25 21.43
N LYS A 158 -10.32 -18.96 22.73
CA LYS A 158 -10.43 -19.97 23.80
C LYS A 158 -11.80 -20.64 23.82
N GLU A 159 -12.86 -19.88 23.76
CA GLU A 159 -14.23 -20.41 23.70
C GLU A 159 -14.46 -21.26 22.45
N ARG A 160 -13.90 -20.80 21.32
CA ARG A 160 -13.97 -21.51 20.06
C ARG A 160 -13.24 -22.86 20.11
N LYS A 161 -12.09 -22.94 20.80
CA LYS A 161 -11.38 -24.19 21.05
C LYS A 161 -12.29 -25.23 21.71
N ILE A 162 -13.01 -24.82 22.76
CA ILE A 162 -13.92 -25.70 23.49
C ILE A 162 -15.06 -26.21 22.59
N ARG A 163 -15.65 -25.32 21.78
CA ARG A 163 -16.77 -25.68 20.87
C ARG A 163 -16.37 -26.58 19.73
N LEU A 164 -15.11 -26.53 19.30
CA LEU A 164 -14.60 -27.23 18.13
C LEU A 164 -13.61 -28.35 18.47
N ASP A 165 -13.66 -28.86 19.70
CA ASP A 165 -12.73 -29.84 20.25
C ASP A 165 -12.55 -31.10 19.38
N GLY A 166 -13.60 -31.61 18.75
CA GLY A 166 -13.57 -32.76 17.85
C GLY A 166 -13.10 -32.50 16.42
N LEU A 167 -12.67 -31.27 16.11
CA LEU A 167 -12.24 -30.87 14.75
C LEU A 167 -10.73 -30.75 14.64
N VAL A 168 -10.24 -30.49 13.41
CA VAL A 168 -8.83 -30.19 13.13
C VAL A 168 -8.63 -28.71 12.89
N MET A 169 -7.39 -28.23 13.01
CA MET A 169 -7.03 -26.80 12.91
C MET A 169 -7.38 -26.19 11.55
N GLU A 170 -7.41 -26.95 10.47
CA GLU A 170 -7.88 -26.47 9.15
C GLU A 170 -9.33 -25.95 9.21
N GLN A 171 -10.16 -26.52 10.09
CA GLN A 171 -11.57 -26.18 10.28
C GLN A 171 -11.77 -25.12 11.37
N TYR A 172 -10.76 -24.89 12.20
CA TYR A 172 -10.84 -23.99 13.35
C TYR A 172 -11.24 -22.57 12.98
N PHE A 173 -10.80 -22.07 11.84
CA PHE A 173 -11.11 -20.72 11.37
C PHE A 173 -12.30 -20.62 10.42
N ASN A 174 -13.07 -21.70 10.22
CA ASN A 174 -14.28 -21.67 9.39
C ASN A 174 -15.24 -20.59 9.92
N GLY A 175 -15.71 -19.71 9.02
CA GLY A 175 -16.58 -18.60 9.36
C GLY A 175 -15.87 -17.34 9.89
N LEU A 176 -14.55 -17.39 10.16
CA LEU A 176 -13.75 -16.22 10.53
C LEU A 176 -12.92 -15.70 9.35
N PHE A 177 -12.20 -16.61 8.69
CA PHE A 177 -11.28 -16.25 7.61
C PHE A 177 -11.51 -17.11 6.37
N HIS A 178 -11.13 -16.54 5.24
CA HIS A 178 -11.01 -17.34 4.02
C HIS A 178 -9.99 -18.48 4.21
N LYS A 179 -10.30 -19.70 3.71
CA LYS A 179 -9.48 -20.93 3.89
C LYS A 179 -7.99 -20.72 3.59
N LYS A 180 -7.65 -19.99 2.50
CA LYS A 180 -6.26 -19.71 2.15
C LYS A 180 -5.56 -18.87 3.22
N LEU A 181 -6.25 -17.84 3.76
CA LEU A 181 -5.68 -16.98 4.81
C LEU A 181 -5.47 -17.78 6.09
N ALA A 182 -6.48 -18.52 6.54
CA ALA A 182 -6.39 -19.38 7.72
C ALA A 182 -5.19 -20.33 7.63
N GLY A 183 -5.07 -21.08 6.52
CA GLY A 183 -3.95 -22.00 6.32
C GLY A 183 -2.58 -21.33 6.30
N ALA A 184 -2.50 -20.14 5.74
CA ALA A 184 -1.26 -19.35 5.71
C ALA A 184 -0.85 -18.83 7.10
N LEU A 185 -1.81 -18.38 7.92
CA LEU A 185 -1.58 -17.95 9.31
C LEU A 185 -1.11 -19.12 10.18
N LEU A 186 -1.79 -20.29 10.11
CA LEU A 186 -1.37 -21.50 10.81
C LEU A 186 0.05 -21.92 10.44
N LYS A 187 0.36 -21.95 9.15
CA LYS A 187 1.70 -22.29 8.66
C LYS A 187 2.76 -21.32 9.16
N ARG A 188 2.44 -20.03 9.24
CA ARG A 188 3.38 -18.99 9.71
C ARG A 188 3.83 -19.20 11.15
N ILE A 189 2.99 -19.79 11.98
CA ILE A 189 3.31 -20.11 13.37
C ILE A 189 3.64 -21.61 13.60
N GLY A 190 3.77 -22.40 12.52
CA GLY A 190 4.19 -23.78 12.59
C GLY A 190 3.12 -24.76 13.05
N ILE A 191 1.83 -24.41 12.97
CA ILE A 191 0.72 -25.30 13.31
C ILE A 191 0.26 -26.05 12.06
N SER A 192 0.19 -27.39 12.14
CA SER A 192 -0.38 -28.22 11.08
C SER A 192 -1.89 -28.03 11.00
N GLY A 193 -2.43 -27.92 9.78
CA GLY A 193 -3.88 -27.92 9.56
C GLY A 193 -4.58 -29.21 10.01
N THR A 194 -3.87 -30.33 10.07
CA THR A 194 -4.38 -31.65 10.51
C THR A 194 -4.26 -31.87 12.02
N MET A 195 -3.63 -30.96 12.76
CA MET A 195 -3.53 -31.04 14.21
C MET A 195 -4.94 -30.98 14.84
N PRO A 196 -5.31 -31.89 15.77
CA PRO A 196 -6.57 -31.79 16.47
C PRO A 196 -6.68 -30.47 17.26
N VAL A 197 -7.87 -29.90 17.33
CA VAL A 197 -8.11 -28.62 18.03
C VAL A 197 -7.86 -28.74 19.53
N HIS A 198 -8.13 -29.91 20.16
CA HIS A 198 -7.86 -30.13 21.58
C HIS A 198 -6.37 -30.07 21.93
N ASP A 199 -5.46 -30.34 20.98
CA ASP A 199 -4.02 -30.27 21.18
C ASP A 199 -3.49 -28.81 21.15
N LEU A 200 -4.35 -27.84 20.84
CA LEU A 200 -3.98 -26.43 20.79
C LEU A 200 -3.75 -25.89 22.21
N GLY A 201 -2.49 -25.78 22.64
CA GLY A 201 -2.12 -25.23 23.96
C GLY A 201 -2.31 -23.73 24.06
N GLU A 202 -2.29 -23.20 25.28
CA GLU A 202 -2.46 -21.76 25.58
C GLU A 202 -1.44 -20.89 24.83
N GLU A 203 -0.17 -21.26 24.82
CA GLU A 203 0.88 -20.55 24.09
C GLU A 203 0.55 -20.41 22.60
N ASN A 204 0.05 -21.48 21.98
CA ASN A 204 -0.35 -21.46 20.58
C ASN A 204 -1.60 -20.61 20.34
N LEU A 205 -2.53 -20.53 21.29
CA LEU A 205 -3.69 -19.62 21.24
C LEU A 205 -3.22 -18.15 21.23
N GLU A 206 -2.27 -17.81 22.11
CA GLU A 206 -1.69 -16.46 22.15
C GLU A 206 -0.93 -16.13 20.85
N ARG A 207 -0.20 -17.09 20.30
CA ARG A 207 0.49 -16.94 18.99
C ARG A 207 -0.51 -16.77 17.85
N LEU A 208 -1.62 -17.51 17.87
CA LEU A 208 -2.72 -17.34 16.90
C LEU A 208 -3.36 -15.95 17.03
N CYS A 209 -3.67 -15.51 18.25
CA CYS A 209 -4.19 -14.17 18.49
C CYS A 209 -3.24 -13.12 17.91
N ARG A 210 -1.98 -13.19 18.28
CA ARG A 210 -0.96 -12.23 17.82
C ARG A 210 -0.80 -12.22 16.29
N ILE A 211 -0.77 -13.38 15.64
CA ILE A 211 -0.60 -13.41 14.17
C ILE A 211 -1.85 -12.90 13.43
N CYS A 212 -3.02 -13.02 14.01
CA CYS A 212 -4.26 -12.49 13.44
C CYS A 212 -4.41 -10.99 13.64
N LYS A 213 -3.92 -10.46 14.76
CA LYS A 213 -4.06 -9.05 15.15
C LYS A 213 -2.86 -8.18 14.77
N HIS A 214 -1.67 -8.75 14.73
CA HIS A 214 -0.39 -8.04 14.58
C HIS A 214 0.50 -8.71 13.52
N PHE A 215 -0.06 -8.95 12.34
CA PHE A 215 0.70 -9.55 11.24
C PHE A 215 1.63 -8.51 10.60
N ARG A 216 2.93 -8.59 10.90
CA ARG A 216 3.93 -7.71 10.31
C ARG A 216 4.38 -8.19 8.94
N THR A 217 4.53 -7.22 8.03
CA THR A 217 4.98 -7.40 6.65
C THR A 217 5.88 -6.25 6.21
N TYR A 218 6.91 -6.57 5.38
CA TYR A 218 7.98 -5.64 5.00
C TYR A 218 8.05 -5.43 3.49
#